data_d3de901deb064ba7eefa05627a4a9c46
#
_entry.id   d3de901deb064ba7eefa05627a4a9c46
#
_cell.length_a   1.000
_cell.length_b   1.000
_cell.length_c   1.000
_cell.angle_alpha   90.00
_cell.angle_beta   90.00
_cell.angle_gamma   90.00
#
_symmetry.space_group_name_H-M   'P 1'
#
loop_
_entity.id
_entity.type
_entity.pdbx_description
1 polymer ?
#
loop_
_entity_poly.entity_id
_entity_poly.type
_entity_poly.pdbx_seq_one_letter_code
_entity_poly.pdbx_strand_id
1 'polypeptide(L)'
;IANYYRQGAGDYLEEGKNSARDRGAEQDFKVFESAQYLADYMEDVPILVIPCIDTSHMPLNAPGRKWLSLGGSIFPAIWSFQLALRARGLGYCITTLHLTYEREISKIIGIPETFAQVALLPLAYTKGTDLKPTNRPPFSEIIHWNSWE
;
A
#
# COMPACT_ATOMS: atom_id res chain seq x y z
N ILE A 1 -12.43 -7.83 -6.39
CA ILE A 1 -11.45 -6.90 -5.76
C ILE A 1 -10.83 -6.00 -6.82
N ALA A 2 -10.28 -6.52 -7.91
CA ALA A 2 -9.60 -5.74 -8.95
C ALA A 2 -10.44 -4.56 -9.48
N ASN A 3 -11.74 -4.76 -9.73
CA ASN A 3 -12.63 -3.69 -10.18
C ASN A 3 -12.74 -2.55 -9.15
N TYR A 4 -12.90 -2.87 -7.86
CA TYR A 4 -12.93 -1.87 -6.79
C TYR A 4 -11.58 -1.17 -6.60
N TYR A 5 -10.48 -1.89 -6.81
CA TYR A 5 -9.15 -1.30 -6.79
C TYR A 5 -8.99 -0.23 -7.89
N ARG A 6 -9.41 -0.53 -9.13
CA ARG A 6 -9.41 0.44 -10.24
C ARG A 6 -10.31 1.63 -9.97
N GLN A 7 -11.51 1.39 -9.44
CA GLN A 7 -12.41 2.48 -9.05
C GLN A 7 -11.83 3.34 -7.93
N GLY A 8 -11.17 2.73 -6.94
CA GLY A 8 -10.49 3.44 -5.86
C GLY A 8 -9.27 4.23 -6.32
N ALA A 9 -8.62 3.81 -7.41
CA ALA A 9 -7.57 4.57 -8.05
C ALA A 9 -8.12 5.85 -8.71
N GLY A 10 -9.33 5.76 -9.33
CA GLY A 10 -9.96 6.88 -10.02
C GLY A 10 -8.98 7.62 -10.93
N ASP A 11 -9.01 8.95 -10.88
CA ASP A 11 -8.12 9.82 -11.64
C ASP A 11 -6.74 10.02 -10.95
N TYR A 12 -6.58 9.56 -9.71
CA TYR A 12 -5.38 9.79 -8.89
C TYR A 12 -4.08 9.37 -9.58
N LEU A 13 -4.08 8.21 -10.24
CA LEU A 13 -2.88 7.70 -10.89
C LEU A 13 -2.51 8.51 -12.13
N GLU A 14 -3.50 8.95 -12.91
CA GLU A 14 -3.28 9.77 -14.09
C GLU A 14 -2.86 11.20 -13.72
N GLU A 15 -3.55 11.81 -12.77
CA GLU A 15 -3.17 13.11 -12.22
C GLU A 15 -1.76 13.10 -11.65
N GLY A 16 -1.41 12.05 -10.90
CA GLY A 16 -0.06 11.84 -10.35
C GLY A 16 1.01 11.74 -11.44
N LYS A 17 0.76 10.99 -12.52
CA LYS A 17 1.67 10.90 -13.67
C LYS A 17 1.87 12.27 -14.35
N ASN A 18 0.78 12.99 -14.59
CA ASN A 18 0.83 14.30 -15.23
C ASN A 18 1.60 15.30 -14.35
N SER A 19 1.30 15.36 -13.06
CA SER A 19 2.01 16.21 -12.11
C SER A 19 3.51 15.87 -12.03
N ALA A 20 3.86 14.58 -12.03
CA ALA A 20 5.27 14.15 -12.02
C ALA A 20 6.00 14.59 -13.30
N ARG A 21 5.33 14.48 -14.46
CA ARG A 21 5.88 14.93 -15.76
C ARG A 21 6.12 16.43 -15.77
N ASP A 22 5.15 17.21 -15.33
CA ASP A 22 5.22 18.68 -15.32
C ASP A 22 6.36 19.19 -14.42
N ARG A 23 6.65 18.47 -13.32
CA ARG A 23 7.74 18.78 -12.39
C ARG A 23 9.11 18.21 -12.83
N GLY A 24 9.17 17.43 -13.91
CA GLY A 24 10.38 16.71 -14.28
C GLY A 24 10.82 15.63 -13.29
N ALA A 25 9.89 15.13 -12.46
CA ALA A 25 10.14 14.13 -11.42
C ALA A 25 10.09 12.70 -12.01
N GLU A 26 11.13 12.30 -12.72
CA GLU A 26 11.19 11.04 -13.46
C GLU A 26 10.94 9.80 -12.59
N GLN A 27 11.44 9.80 -11.35
CA GLN A 27 11.23 8.68 -10.43
C GLN A 27 9.76 8.57 -10.02
N ASP A 28 9.10 9.68 -9.71
CA ASP A 28 7.68 9.71 -9.35
C ASP A 28 6.84 9.25 -10.54
N PHE A 29 7.17 9.69 -11.74
CA PHE A 29 6.49 9.26 -12.96
C PHE A 29 6.54 7.73 -13.12
N LYS A 30 7.71 7.11 -12.96
CA LYS A 30 7.87 5.65 -13.03
C LYS A 30 7.06 4.92 -11.93
N VAL A 31 6.95 5.52 -10.74
CA VAL A 31 6.12 4.97 -9.65
C VAL A 31 4.65 4.95 -10.05
N PHE A 32 4.12 6.05 -10.60
CA PHE A 32 2.73 6.10 -11.06
C PHE A 32 2.47 5.20 -12.28
N GLU A 33 3.43 5.06 -13.21
CA GLU A 33 3.32 4.09 -14.30
C GLU A 33 3.21 2.65 -13.78
N SER A 34 4.06 2.28 -12.81
CA SER A 34 4.03 0.96 -12.19
C SER A 34 2.73 0.72 -11.43
N ALA A 35 2.22 1.74 -10.72
CA ALA A 35 0.94 1.65 -10.02
C ALA A 35 -0.25 1.51 -10.99
N GLN A 36 -0.21 2.21 -12.12
CA GLN A 36 -1.21 2.06 -13.19
C GLN A 36 -1.19 0.65 -13.78
N TYR A 37 0.01 0.15 -14.10
CA TYR A 37 0.17 -1.22 -14.58
C TYR A 37 -0.47 -2.24 -13.62
N LEU A 38 -0.23 -2.08 -12.31
CA LEU A 38 -0.86 -2.93 -11.31
C LEU A 38 -2.40 -2.82 -11.32
N ALA A 39 -2.95 -1.61 -11.48
CA ALA A 39 -4.39 -1.41 -11.55
C ALA A 39 -5.01 -2.09 -12.78
N ASP A 40 -4.32 -1.99 -13.92
CA ASP A 40 -4.78 -2.57 -15.19
C ASP A 40 -4.76 -4.11 -15.19
N TYR A 41 -3.79 -4.71 -14.49
CA TYR A 41 -3.56 -6.16 -14.45
C TYR A 41 -3.81 -6.80 -13.08
N MET A 42 -4.53 -6.15 -12.18
CA MET A 42 -4.78 -6.66 -10.82
C MET A 42 -5.51 -8.01 -10.82
N GLU A 43 -6.38 -8.27 -11.79
CA GLU A 43 -7.09 -9.54 -11.92
C GLU A 43 -6.19 -10.73 -12.27
N ASP A 44 -5.03 -10.48 -12.87
CA ASP A 44 -4.06 -11.52 -13.25
C ASP A 44 -3.14 -11.90 -12.07
N VAL A 45 -3.21 -11.14 -10.97
CA VAL A 45 -2.41 -11.42 -9.78
C VAL A 45 -2.93 -12.68 -9.09
N PRO A 46 -2.09 -13.72 -8.92
CA PRO A 46 -2.57 -15.02 -8.45
C PRO A 46 -2.99 -15.02 -6.98
N ILE A 47 -2.44 -14.14 -6.15
CA ILE A 47 -2.73 -14.06 -4.71
C ILE A 47 -2.84 -12.59 -4.30
N LEU A 48 -3.95 -12.27 -3.63
CA LEU A 48 -4.18 -10.98 -2.97
C LEU A 48 -4.26 -11.22 -1.46
N VAL A 49 -3.35 -10.63 -0.70
CA VAL A 49 -3.38 -10.68 0.77
C VAL A 49 -3.88 -9.35 1.31
N ILE A 50 -4.87 -9.40 2.20
CA ILE A 50 -5.43 -8.23 2.88
C ILE A 50 -5.17 -8.38 4.38
N PRO A 51 -4.17 -7.70 4.95
CA PRO A 51 -3.99 -7.63 6.38
C PRO A 51 -5.17 -6.89 7.02
N CYS A 52 -5.76 -7.51 8.04
CA CYS A 52 -6.86 -6.94 8.79
C CYS A 52 -6.49 -6.81 10.26
N ILE A 53 -7.02 -5.78 10.93
CA ILE A 53 -6.82 -5.57 12.35
C ILE A 53 -8.16 -5.50 13.08
N ASP A 54 -8.25 -6.14 14.25
CA ASP A 54 -9.43 -6.06 15.10
C ASP A 54 -9.60 -4.66 15.66
N THR A 55 -10.74 -4.08 15.40
CA THR A 55 -11.15 -2.73 15.84
C THR A 55 -12.32 -2.76 16.84
N SER A 56 -12.71 -3.95 17.32
CA SER A 56 -13.86 -4.13 18.24
C SER A 56 -13.78 -3.26 19.50
N HIS A 57 -12.58 -2.92 19.94
CA HIS A 57 -12.31 -2.06 21.09
C HIS A 57 -12.12 -0.57 20.74
N MET A 58 -12.27 -0.20 19.47
CA MET A 58 -12.09 1.17 19.02
C MET A 58 -13.41 1.95 19.12
N PRO A 59 -13.42 3.14 19.72
CA PRO A 59 -14.59 4.03 19.63
C PRO A 59 -14.85 4.44 18.18
N LEU A 60 -16.13 4.56 17.79
CA LEU A 60 -16.53 4.98 16.43
C LEU A 60 -15.88 6.29 15.98
N ASN A 61 -15.62 7.19 16.92
CA ASN A 61 -14.99 8.51 16.69
C ASN A 61 -13.57 8.56 17.24
N ALA A 62 -12.83 7.44 17.18
CA ALA A 62 -11.48 7.37 17.67
C ALA A 62 -10.58 8.44 17.02
N PRO A 63 -9.79 9.20 17.79
CA PRO A 63 -8.88 10.19 17.23
C PRO A 63 -7.77 9.52 16.41
N GLY A 64 -7.25 10.24 15.42
CA GLY A 64 -6.23 9.75 14.48
C GLY A 64 -5.01 9.09 15.15
N ARG A 65 -4.60 9.57 16.35
CA ARG A 65 -3.50 8.94 17.11
C ARG A 65 -3.77 7.47 17.50
N LYS A 66 -5.06 7.08 17.69
CA LYS A 66 -5.40 5.67 17.96
C LYS A 66 -5.23 4.81 16.71
N TRP A 67 -5.60 5.33 15.55
CA TRP A 67 -5.36 4.67 14.27
C TRP A 67 -3.87 4.52 13.98
N LEU A 68 -3.06 5.54 14.29
CA LEU A 68 -1.60 5.44 14.19
C LEU A 68 -1.02 4.39 15.13
N SER A 69 -1.56 4.26 16.35
CA SER A 69 -1.14 3.22 17.30
C SER A 69 -1.46 1.80 16.79
N LEU A 70 -2.66 1.61 16.23
CA LEU A 70 -3.01 0.34 15.59
C LEU A 70 -2.11 0.03 14.39
N GLY A 71 -1.85 1.02 13.54
CA GLY A 71 -0.90 0.91 12.44
C GLY A 71 0.48 0.49 12.92
N GLY A 72 0.99 1.11 14.00
CA GLY A 72 2.26 0.74 14.63
C GLY A 72 2.31 -0.71 15.10
N SER A 73 1.17 -1.33 15.39
CA SER A 73 1.08 -2.74 15.76
C SER A 73 1.14 -3.68 14.54
N ILE A 74 0.37 -3.39 13.47
CA ILE A 74 0.22 -4.32 12.35
C ILE A 74 1.28 -4.14 11.27
N PHE A 75 1.75 -2.90 10.99
CA PHE A 75 2.73 -2.68 9.93
C PHE A 75 4.07 -3.40 10.13
N PRO A 76 4.63 -3.55 11.34
CA PRO A 76 5.81 -4.39 11.55
C PRO A 76 5.60 -5.87 11.17
N ALA A 77 4.39 -6.41 11.40
CA ALA A 77 4.05 -7.77 10.99
C ALA A 77 3.93 -7.87 9.46
N ILE A 78 3.31 -6.88 8.81
CA ILE A 78 3.25 -6.78 7.35
C ILE A 78 4.67 -6.73 6.77
N TRP A 79 5.53 -5.90 7.34
CA TRP A 79 6.93 -5.80 6.92
C TRP A 79 7.69 -7.13 7.05
N SER A 80 7.54 -7.81 8.19
CA SER A 80 8.16 -9.14 8.40
C SER A 80 7.65 -10.17 7.38
N PHE A 81 6.35 -10.14 7.07
CA PHE A 81 5.75 -10.98 6.04
C PHE A 81 6.36 -10.66 4.65
N GLN A 82 6.49 -9.40 4.31
CA GLN A 82 7.11 -8.97 3.04
C GLN A 82 8.57 -9.45 2.92
N LEU A 83 9.36 -9.37 3.99
CA LEU A 83 10.73 -9.89 4.01
C LEU A 83 10.75 -11.42 3.81
N ALA A 84 9.83 -12.15 4.42
CA ALA A 84 9.69 -13.60 4.25
C ALA A 84 9.29 -13.98 2.82
N LEU A 85 8.45 -13.19 2.15
CA LEU A 85 8.12 -13.36 0.73
C LEU A 85 9.35 -13.15 -0.14
N ARG A 86 10.08 -12.08 0.11
CA ARG A 86 11.31 -11.77 -0.64
C ARG A 86 12.35 -12.89 -0.53
N ALA A 87 12.53 -13.45 0.67
CA ALA A 87 13.42 -14.58 0.89
C ALA A 87 13.03 -15.85 0.11
N ARG A 88 11.79 -15.92 -0.38
CA ARG A 88 11.24 -17.01 -1.18
C ARG A 88 11.13 -16.71 -2.67
N GLY A 89 11.69 -15.60 -3.13
CA GLY A 89 11.65 -15.17 -4.54
C GLY A 89 10.30 -14.64 -5.00
N LEU A 90 9.41 -14.30 -4.07
CA LEU A 90 8.12 -13.69 -4.36
C LEU A 90 8.21 -12.17 -4.42
N GLY A 91 7.55 -11.59 -5.42
CA GLY A 91 7.33 -10.16 -5.53
C GLY A 91 6.04 -9.73 -4.85
N TYR A 92 6.04 -8.51 -4.35
CA TYR A 92 4.90 -7.89 -3.69
C TYR A 92 5.01 -6.37 -3.78
N CYS A 93 3.92 -5.68 -3.57
CA CYS A 93 3.89 -4.28 -3.17
C CYS A 93 2.85 -4.10 -2.06
N ILE A 94 2.87 -2.95 -1.39
CA ILE A 94 1.82 -2.54 -0.48
C ILE A 94 1.03 -1.42 -1.13
N THR A 95 -0.29 -1.55 -1.16
CA THR A 95 -1.19 -0.55 -1.73
C THR A 95 -2.44 -0.39 -0.88
N THR A 96 -3.10 0.76 -0.99
CA THR A 96 -4.27 1.15 -0.19
C THR A 96 -5.44 1.68 -1.02
N LEU A 97 -5.33 1.70 -2.34
CA LEU A 97 -6.37 2.28 -3.22
C LEU A 97 -7.74 1.57 -3.09
N HIS A 98 -7.74 0.28 -2.74
CA HIS A 98 -8.94 -0.51 -2.48
C HIS A 98 -9.72 -0.06 -1.23
N LEU A 99 -9.08 0.65 -0.29
CA LEU A 99 -9.71 1.06 0.98
C LEU A 99 -10.87 2.04 0.79
N THR A 100 -10.93 2.75 -0.33
CA THR A 100 -12.10 3.56 -0.71
C THR A 100 -13.37 2.71 -0.78
N TYR A 101 -13.23 1.41 -1.09
CA TYR A 101 -14.31 0.43 -1.21
C TYR A 101 -14.15 -0.70 -0.18
N GLU A 102 -13.62 -0.39 0.99
CA GLU A 102 -13.35 -1.37 2.06
C GLU A 102 -14.58 -2.21 2.41
N ARG A 103 -15.74 -1.55 2.55
CA ARG A 103 -16.99 -2.21 2.94
C ARG A 103 -17.49 -3.21 1.87
N GLU A 104 -17.40 -2.82 0.61
CA GLU A 104 -17.79 -3.65 -0.52
C GLU A 104 -16.89 -4.89 -0.62
N ILE A 105 -15.59 -4.69 -0.47
CA ILE A 105 -14.61 -5.78 -0.47
C ILE A 105 -14.83 -6.70 0.73
N SER A 106 -15.04 -6.15 1.92
CA SER A 106 -15.33 -6.94 3.12
C SER A 106 -16.54 -7.85 2.92
N LYS A 107 -17.61 -7.36 2.28
CA LYS A 107 -18.81 -8.18 1.96
C LYS A 107 -18.50 -9.33 1.01
N ILE A 108 -17.64 -9.10 0.00
CA ILE A 108 -17.29 -10.12 -0.99
C ILE A 108 -16.52 -11.28 -0.37
N ILE A 109 -15.59 -10.99 0.54
CA ILE A 109 -14.69 -12.00 1.10
C ILE A 109 -15.01 -12.37 2.56
N GLY A 110 -16.11 -11.83 3.11
CA GLY A 110 -16.62 -12.19 4.42
C GLY A 110 -15.81 -11.66 5.60
N ILE A 111 -15.17 -10.48 5.48
CA ILE A 111 -14.48 -9.84 6.62
C ILE A 111 -15.53 -9.29 7.58
N PRO A 112 -15.48 -9.66 8.89
CA PRO A 112 -16.40 -9.11 9.88
C PRO A 112 -16.27 -7.59 10.04
N GLU A 113 -17.36 -6.90 10.37
CA GLU A 113 -17.39 -5.44 10.57
C GLU A 113 -16.48 -4.94 11.71
N THR A 114 -16.08 -5.84 12.60
CA THR A 114 -15.15 -5.53 13.70
C THR A 114 -13.68 -5.49 13.24
N PHE A 115 -13.40 -5.83 11.97
CA PHE A 115 -12.06 -5.77 11.41
C PHE A 115 -11.94 -4.68 10.37
N ALA A 116 -10.88 -3.89 10.46
CA ALA A 116 -10.49 -2.93 9.43
C ALA A 116 -9.42 -3.53 8.51
N GLN A 117 -9.57 -3.32 7.21
CA GLN A 117 -8.53 -3.62 6.24
C GLN A 117 -7.42 -2.56 6.35
N VAL A 118 -6.16 -2.97 6.29
CA VAL A 118 -5.02 -2.06 6.48
C VAL A 118 -4.30 -1.77 5.17
N ALA A 119 -4.19 -2.78 4.33
CA ALA A 119 -3.51 -2.71 3.04
C ALA A 119 -3.97 -3.85 2.13
N LEU A 120 -3.57 -3.79 0.87
CA LEU A 120 -3.62 -4.88 -0.09
C LEU A 120 -2.20 -5.20 -0.54
N LEU A 121 -1.82 -6.47 -0.49
CA LEU A 121 -0.55 -6.98 -0.99
C LEU A 121 -0.81 -7.94 -2.15
N PRO A 122 -0.69 -7.49 -3.39
CA PRO A 122 -0.63 -8.37 -4.55
C PRO A 122 0.68 -9.16 -4.54
N LEU A 123 0.60 -10.49 -4.74
CA LEU A 123 1.75 -11.38 -4.69
C LEU A 123 1.86 -12.18 -5.99
N ALA A 124 3.08 -12.25 -6.54
CA ALA A 124 3.41 -13.10 -7.68
C ALA A 124 4.91 -13.44 -7.69
N TYR A 125 5.32 -14.41 -8.49
CA TYR A 125 6.73 -14.56 -8.83
C TYR A 125 7.18 -13.40 -9.71
N THR A 126 8.36 -12.84 -9.42
CA THR A 126 8.91 -11.73 -10.21
C THR A 126 9.56 -12.21 -11.50
N LYS A 127 9.40 -11.41 -12.56
CA LYS A 127 10.20 -11.55 -13.78
C LYS A 127 11.55 -10.85 -13.58
N GLY A 128 12.51 -11.56 -13.03
CA GLY A 128 13.83 -11.01 -12.70
C GLY A 128 14.00 -10.68 -11.21
N THR A 129 15.24 -10.59 -10.80
CA THR A 129 15.66 -10.41 -9.39
C THR A 129 16.58 -9.23 -9.18
N ASP A 130 17.04 -8.57 -10.26
CA ASP A 130 17.94 -7.41 -10.20
C ASP A 130 17.15 -6.12 -9.91
N LEU A 131 16.61 -6.05 -8.70
CA LEU A 131 15.92 -4.85 -8.21
C LEU A 131 16.95 -3.88 -7.64
N LYS A 132 17.00 -2.68 -8.19
CA LYS A 132 17.91 -1.63 -7.74
C LYS A 132 17.29 -0.77 -6.64
N PRO A 133 18.12 -0.26 -5.70
CA PRO A 133 17.63 0.72 -4.72
C PRO A 133 17.09 1.96 -5.43
N THR A 134 16.01 2.50 -4.93
CA THR A 134 15.52 3.80 -5.36
C THR A 134 16.25 4.93 -4.62
N ASN A 135 16.29 6.11 -5.23
CA ASN A 135 16.85 7.29 -4.58
C ASN A 135 16.07 7.63 -3.30
N ARG A 136 16.80 8.07 -2.30
CA ARG A 136 16.26 8.56 -1.03
C ARG A 136 16.89 9.92 -0.73
N PRO A 137 16.19 10.82 -0.03
CA PRO A 137 16.80 12.05 0.45
C PRO A 137 17.98 11.72 1.37
N PRO A 138 18.99 12.61 1.45
CA PRO A 138 20.08 12.48 2.40
C PRO A 138 19.57 12.33 3.83
N PHE A 139 20.24 11.51 4.61
CA PHE A 139 19.88 11.23 6.00
C PHE A 139 19.78 12.51 6.85
N SER A 140 20.68 13.49 6.59
CA SER A 140 20.69 14.79 7.26
C SER A 140 19.46 15.66 7.02
N GLU A 141 18.67 15.37 5.99
CA GLU A 141 17.45 16.13 5.69
C GLU A 141 16.20 15.58 6.40
N ILE A 142 16.30 14.39 6.98
CA ILE A 142 15.15 13.69 7.57
C ILE A 142 15.33 13.33 9.04
N ILE A 143 16.51 13.61 9.62
CA ILE A 143 16.78 13.37 11.04
C ILE A 143 17.12 14.68 11.73
N HIS A 144 16.41 14.92 12.81
CA HIS A 144 16.58 16.07 13.69
C HIS A 144 17.02 15.58 15.07
N TRP A 145 17.96 16.28 15.71
CA TRP A 145 18.51 15.95 17.01
C TRP A 145 18.03 16.94 18.05
N ASN A 146 17.38 16.46 19.11
CA ASN A 146 16.88 17.23 20.25
C ASN A 146 15.76 18.23 19.95
N SER A 147 15.70 18.80 18.75
CA SER A 147 14.66 19.72 18.29
C SER A 147 14.32 19.42 16.82
N TRP A 148 13.23 19.99 16.32
CA TRP A 148 12.80 19.87 14.92
C TRP A 148 13.35 21.01 14.04
N GLU A 149 14.40 21.69 14.45
CA GLU A 149 15.03 22.77 13.69
C GLU A 149 16.10 22.24 12.74
#